data_8c5f8a75bba529175822414ec34e8a16
#
_entry.id   8c5f8a75bba529175822414ec34e8a16
#
_cell.length_a   1.000
_cell.length_b   1.000
_cell.length_c   1.000
_cell.angle_alpha   90.00
_cell.angle_beta   90.00
_cell.angle_gamma   90.00
#
_symmetry.space_group_name_H-M   'P 1'
#
loop_
_entity.id
_entity.type
_entity.pdbx_description
1 polymer ?
#
loop_
_entity_poly.entity_id
_entity_poly.type
_entity_poly.pdbx_seq_one_letter_code
_entity_poly.pdbx_strand_id
1 'polypeptide(L)'
;MKVKLLIFLGLVLVGIHGMSASVDIPAMDRWSAALDEAIGAHQEYVALREARIEALRQQLLQTDMEASEYFRLNGEMFQEYKAYICDSALLYLGRNLRWAQRHGEQEAVDETRIRRAHLMSSAGMYKEASEDLEQINPSGLSSRLLPDYYENYRHLYGELGAYTQDAFRRNRYYGLSAAYEDSLMQVLSPASALYPERREMQAAAAGRLEEALKINDDRLASVRPDTPEYALVTYHRSLLYHRLGDLEKAKYYLALSALTDIRLAITDHASLWTLAQLFYEEGDIERAYRYIRFSWNETNHYNARSRSLQTAGILSLIDLTYQAMQEKQNERLRFYLWMISILSLLLVVAVVWIYRQMKHLSVARAHLEQANEQLQMSNHIKEEYIGRFLKLCSTYIDRLDAYRRMVNKKLTGGQMEELLKMVRSRDVLDTDLKELYGNFDTAFLHLFPDFVGKFNELLQPKERIILRKGELLNTELRIFALIRLGIDDSSQIAEFLRYSVNTIYNYRAKVKNKACVSRDDFETCVMKIR
;
A
#
# COMPACT_ATOMS: atom_id res chain seq x y z
N MET A 1 27.88 40.18 23.86
CA MET A 1 28.95 40.74 24.72
C MET A 1 29.23 39.74 25.81
N LYS A 2 30.42 39.17 25.78
CA LYS A 2 31.32 38.63 26.81
C LYS A 2 30.79 37.48 27.67
N VAL A 3 31.30 36.32 27.59
CA VAL A 3 32.67 35.79 27.80
C VAL A 3 32.75 34.98 29.10
N LYS A 4 33.05 33.68 28.91
CA LYS A 4 33.95 32.84 29.70
C LYS A 4 33.88 32.91 31.23
N LEU A 5 33.65 31.77 31.85
CA LEU A 5 34.61 31.24 32.77
C LEU A 5 34.59 29.71 32.78
N LEU A 6 35.62 29.14 32.22
CA LEU A 6 36.20 27.83 32.53
C LEU A 6 36.95 27.98 33.85
N ILE A 7 36.98 26.93 34.67
CA ILE A 7 38.18 26.40 35.31
C ILE A 7 37.77 25.38 36.39
N PHE A 8 38.13 24.12 36.12
CA PHE A 8 38.83 23.20 37.01
C PHE A 8 38.28 22.96 38.42
N LEU A 9 37.71 21.77 38.63
CA LEU A 9 38.08 20.94 39.76
C LEU A 9 38.07 19.47 39.30
N GLY A 10 39.27 19.00 38.95
CA GLY A 10 39.59 17.59 38.91
C GLY A 10 39.57 17.06 40.31
N LEU A 11 38.67 16.16 40.64
CA LEU A 11 38.76 15.30 41.80
C LEU A 11 38.66 13.86 41.32
N VAL A 12 39.75 13.20 41.48
CA VAL A 12 40.00 11.78 41.39
C VAL A 12 38.91 11.05 42.16
N LEU A 13 37.90 10.52 41.47
CA LEU A 13 37.08 9.41 41.93
C LEU A 13 37.71 8.15 41.36
N VAL A 14 38.59 7.55 42.13
CA VAL A 14 38.96 6.15 41.97
C VAL A 14 37.66 5.35 42.12
N GLY A 15 37.06 5.04 41.02
CA GLY A 15 35.93 4.13 40.99
C GLY A 15 36.41 2.73 41.36
N ILE A 16 35.99 2.28 42.52
CA ILE A 16 35.94 0.87 42.84
C ILE A 16 34.88 0.28 41.89
N HIS A 17 35.32 -0.11 40.71
CA HIS A 17 34.53 -1.02 39.89
C HIS A 17 34.59 -2.38 40.58
N GLY A 18 33.59 -2.64 41.43
CA GLY A 18 33.21 -4.00 41.70
C GLY A 18 32.92 -4.66 40.36
N MET A 19 33.72 -5.65 40.01
CA MET A 19 33.43 -6.53 38.86
C MET A 19 32.14 -7.29 39.14
N SER A 20 30.99 -6.63 38.89
CA SER A 20 29.77 -7.34 38.59
C SER A 20 30.02 -7.96 37.21
N ALA A 21 30.12 -9.28 37.17
CA ALA A 21 30.13 -10.00 35.91
C ALA A 21 28.91 -9.52 35.13
N SER A 22 29.13 -8.81 34.05
CA SER A 22 28.07 -8.37 33.16
C SER A 22 27.46 -9.64 32.57
N VAL A 23 26.33 -10.04 33.08
CA VAL A 23 25.51 -11.09 32.45
C VAL A 23 25.15 -10.55 31.07
N ASP A 24 25.72 -11.18 30.04
CA ASP A 24 25.48 -10.82 28.66
C ASP A 24 24.03 -11.25 28.33
N ILE A 25 23.15 -10.25 28.22
CA ILE A 25 21.73 -10.50 28.01
C ILE A 25 21.53 -10.71 26.51
N PRO A 26 20.81 -11.79 26.09
CA PRO A 26 20.44 -11.96 24.69
C PRO A 26 19.66 -10.75 24.16
N ALA A 27 19.85 -10.41 22.89
CA ALA A 27 19.09 -9.36 22.25
C ALA A 27 17.58 -9.54 22.46
N MET A 28 16.85 -8.45 22.64
CA MET A 28 15.41 -8.44 22.96
C MET A 28 14.61 -9.33 22.02
N ASP A 29 14.90 -9.28 20.71
CA ASP A 29 14.17 -10.07 19.71
C ASP A 29 14.26 -11.59 19.96
N ARG A 30 15.36 -12.07 20.54
CA ARG A 30 15.56 -13.50 20.80
C ARG A 30 14.70 -14.00 21.96
N TRP A 31 14.68 -13.29 23.09
CA TRP A 31 13.89 -13.73 24.23
C TRP A 31 12.40 -13.41 24.07
N SER A 32 12.03 -12.33 23.35
CA SER A 32 10.64 -12.04 23.03
C SER A 32 10.07 -13.05 22.04
N ALA A 33 10.84 -13.51 21.05
CA ALA A 33 10.43 -14.58 20.15
C ALA A 33 10.16 -15.89 20.91
N ALA A 34 11.02 -16.27 21.88
CA ALA A 34 10.81 -17.44 22.70
C ALA A 34 9.54 -17.33 23.57
N LEU A 35 9.24 -16.13 24.06
CA LEU A 35 8.00 -15.87 24.81
C LEU A 35 6.76 -15.96 23.90
N ASP A 36 6.82 -15.37 22.71
CA ASP A 36 5.75 -15.45 21.71
C ASP A 36 5.49 -16.91 21.27
N GLU A 37 6.53 -17.70 21.08
CA GLU A 37 6.44 -19.14 20.79
C GLU A 37 5.76 -19.90 21.93
N ALA A 38 6.15 -19.64 23.17
CA ALA A 38 5.52 -20.29 24.34
C ALA A 38 4.05 -19.91 24.49
N ILE A 39 3.68 -18.64 24.23
CA ILE A 39 2.28 -18.20 24.18
C ILE A 39 1.51 -18.96 23.09
N GLY A 40 2.12 -19.16 21.92
CA GLY A 40 1.52 -19.92 20.82
C GLY A 40 1.31 -21.41 21.15
N ALA A 41 2.25 -22.00 21.90
CA ALA A 41 2.23 -23.39 22.32
C ALA A 41 1.49 -23.63 23.67
N HIS A 42 0.88 -22.59 24.26
CA HIS A 42 0.30 -22.65 25.60
C HIS A 42 -0.66 -23.84 25.82
N GLN A 43 -1.50 -24.14 24.83
CA GLN A 43 -2.47 -25.24 24.92
C GLN A 43 -1.80 -26.62 25.11
N GLU A 44 -0.59 -26.82 24.63
CA GLU A 44 0.18 -28.05 24.82
C GLU A 44 0.62 -28.20 26.29
N TYR A 45 1.06 -27.08 26.91
CA TYR A 45 1.42 -27.09 28.35
C TYR A 45 0.21 -27.31 29.25
N VAL A 46 -0.92 -26.70 28.90
CA VAL A 46 -2.20 -26.96 29.60
C VAL A 46 -2.61 -28.43 29.50
N ALA A 47 -2.51 -29.01 28.29
CA ALA A 47 -2.86 -30.43 28.11
C ALA A 47 -1.98 -31.36 28.96
N LEU A 48 -0.69 -31.06 29.11
CA LEU A 48 0.21 -31.82 29.99
C LEU A 48 -0.19 -31.70 31.45
N ARG A 49 -0.62 -30.53 31.91
CA ARG A 49 -1.12 -30.32 33.28
C ARG A 49 -2.43 -31.06 33.51
N GLU A 50 -3.39 -30.95 32.60
CA GLU A 50 -4.68 -31.64 32.68
C GLU A 50 -4.50 -33.16 32.70
N ALA A 51 -3.51 -33.69 31.95
CA ALA A 51 -3.20 -35.13 32.00
C ALA A 51 -2.71 -35.57 33.39
N ARG A 52 -1.89 -34.78 34.11
CA ARG A 52 -1.48 -35.07 35.50
C ARG A 52 -2.66 -34.99 36.45
N ILE A 53 -3.50 -33.97 36.31
CA ILE A 53 -4.73 -33.82 37.10
C ILE A 53 -5.64 -35.02 36.91
N GLU A 54 -5.85 -35.46 35.67
CA GLU A 54 -6.71 -36.62 35.38
C GLU A 54 -6.13 -37.91 35.95
N ALA A 55 -4.82 -38.11 35.89
CA ALA A 55 -4.17 -39.28 36.52
C ALA A 55 -4.41 -39.32 38.04
N LEU A 56 -4.29 -38.17 38.73
CA LEU A 56 -4.60 -38.06 40.16
C LEU A 56 -6.11 -38.30 40.45
N ARG A 57 -6.98 -37.79 39.59
CA ARG A 57 -8.42 -37.98 39.69
C ARG A 57 -8.81 -39.45 39.59
N GLN A 58 -8.19 -40.19 38.67
CA GLN A 58 -8.42 -41.63 38.54
C GLN A 58 -7.96 -42.41 39.77
N GLN A 59 -6.84 -41.99 40.42
CA GLN A 59 -6.42 -42.59 41.70
C GLN A 59 -7.44 -42.32 42.80
N LEU A 60 -8.00 -41.10 42.90
CA LEU A 60 -9.02 -40.74 43.90
C LEU A 60 -10.36 -41.47 43.75
N LEU A 61 -10.61 -42.09 42.60
CA LEU A 61 -11.83 -42.90 42.35
C LEU A 61 -11.71 -44.35 42.82
N GLN A 62 -10.52 -44.79 43.27
CA GLN A 62 -10.34 -46.15 43.80
C GLN A 62 -11.12 -46.34 45.11
N THR A 63 -11.85 -47.50 45.23
CA THR A 63 -12.81 -47.75 46.31
C THR A 63 -12.18 -48.17 47.62
N ASP A 64 -10.98 -48.76 47.56
CA ASP A 64 -10.31 -49.33 48.74
C ASP A 64 -9.10 -48.50 49.19
N MET A 65 -9.27 -47.19 49.26
CA MET A 65 -8.19 -46.23 49.58
C MET A 65 -8.10 -46.04 51.11
N GLU A 66 -6.87 -46.13 51.65
CA GLU A 66 -6.61 -45.71 53.03
C GLU A 66 -6.88 -44.22 53.25
N ALA A 67 -7.34 -43.89 54.45
CA ALA A 67 -7.71 -42.57 54.84
C ALA A 67 -6.54 -41.56 54.71
N SER A 68 -5.32 -41.99 55.03
CA SER A 68 -4.07 -41.22 54.86
C SER A 68 -3.74 -40.96 53.39
N GLU A 69 -3.95 -41.94 52.55
CA GLU A 69 -3.75 -41.85 51.09
C GLU A 69 -4.73 -40.84 50.45
N TYR A 70 -6.01 -40.87 50.89
CA TYR A 70 -7.00 -39.89 50.46
C TYR A 70 -6.58 -38.45 50.80
N PHE A 71 -6.05 -38.21 52.02
CA PHE A 71 -5.54 -36.90 52.43
C PHE A 71 -4.36 -36.48 51.55
N ARG A 72 -3.42 -37.38 51.32
CA ARG A 72 -2.22 -37.14 50.47
C ARG A 72 -2.62 -36.79 49.06
N LEU A 73 -3.47 -37.57 48.40
CA LEU A 73 -3.90 -37.33 47.01
C LEU A 73 -4.68 -36.01 46.84
N ASN A 74 -5.55 -35.64 47.80
CA ASN A 74 -6.18 -34.33 47.78
C ASN A 74 -5.13 -33.18 47.93
N GLY A 75 -4.06 -33.43 48.70
CA GLY A 75 -2.93 -32.51 48.79
C GLY A 75 -2.18 -32.35 47.48
N GLU A 76 -1.98 -33.42 46.73
CA GLU A 76 -1.38 -33.39 45.39
C GLU A 76 -2.29 -32.70 44.37
N MET A 77 -3.60 -32.97 44.41
CA MET A 77 -4.57 -32.22 43.59
C MET A 77 -4.56 -30.74 43.89
N PHE A 78 -4.44 -30.36 45.18
CA PHE A 78 -4.25 -28.95 45.55
C PHE A 78 -2.97 -28.35 44.93
N GLN A 79 -1.84 -29.09 44.94
CA GLN A 79 -0.59 -28.59 44.33
C GLN A 79 -0.74 -28.36 42.83
N GLU A 80 -1.46 -29.23 42.10
CA GLU A 80 -1.72 -29.02 40.68
C GLU A 80 -2.67 -27.84 40.43
N TYR A 81 -3.67 -27.61 41.30
CA TYR A 81 -4.65 -26.54 41.09
C TYR A 81 -4.27 -25.16 41.66
N LYS A 82 -3.37 -25.06 42.66
CA LYS A 82 -3.11 -23.83 43.43
C LYS A 82 -2.70 -22.62 42.60
N ALA A 83 -2.06 -22.85 41.46
CA ALA A 83 -1.64 -21.81 40.52
C ALA A 83 -2.29 -21.97 39.12
N TYR A 84 -3.38 -22.74 39.04
CA TYR A 84 -4.09 -23.05 37.80
C TYR A 84 -5.58 -22.68 37.84
N ILE A 85 -6.34 -23.24 38.84
CA ILE A 85 -7.76 -22.92 39.04
C ILE A 85 -8.01 -22.81 40.55
N CYS A 86 -8.22 -21.62 41.05
CA CYS A 86 -8.37 -21.30 42.48
C CYS A 86 -9.53 -22.05 43.13
N ASP A 87 -10.72 -22.09 42.51
CA ASP A 87 -11.91 -22.77 43.06
C ASP A 87 -11.69 -24.29 43.23
N SER A 88 -11.01 -24.91 42.28
CA SER A 88 -10.66 -26.33 42.37
C SER A 88 -9.64 -26.57 43.49
N ALA A 89 -8.64 -25.73 43.64
CA ALA A 89 -7.69 -25.81 44.75
C ALA A 89 -8.36 -25.69 46.11
N LEU A 90 -9.30 -24.72 46.27
CA LEU A 90 -10.10 -24.56 47.51
C LEU A 90 -10.99 -25.78 47.78
N LEU A 91 -11.56 -26.41 46.74
CA LEU A 91 -12.36 -27.65 46.88
C LEU A 91 -11.54 -28.78 47.54
N TYR A 92 -10.31 -29.02 47.04
CA TYR A 92 -9.46 -30.09 47.56
C TYR A 92 -8.94 -29.78 48.96
N LEU A 93 -8.57 -28.52 49.26
CA LEU A 93 -8.27 -28.11 50.65
C LEU A 93 -9.47 -28.27 51.57
N GLY A 94 -10.69 -27.95 51.11
CA GLY A 94 -11.91 -28.15 51.86
C GLY A 94 -12.18 -29.63 52.15
N ARG A 95 -11.82 -30.55 51.24
CA ARG A 95 -11.88 -31.99 51.49
C ARG A 95 -10.88 -32.42 52.56
N ASN A 96 -9.65 -31.96 52.50
CA ASN A 96 -8.61 -32.26 53.49
C ASN A 96 -8.97 -31.67 54.85
N LEU A 97 -9.51 -30.48 54.93
CA LEU A 97 -9.94 -29.89 56.19
C LEU A 97 -11.02 -30.72 56.87
N ARG A 98 -12.06 -31.14 56.14
CA ARG A 98 -13.13 -32.02 56.66
C ARG A 98 -12.60 -33.38 57.10
N TRP A 99 -11.65 -33.94 56.35
CA TRP A 99 -11.00 -35.19 56.70
C TRP A 99 -10.22 -35.06 58.02
N ALA A 100 -9.31 -34.04 58.14
CA ALA A 100 -8.50 -33.78 59.31
C ALA A 100 -9.36 -33.53 60.58
N GLN A 101 -10.44 -32.77 60.45
CA GLN A 101 -11.39 -32.53 61.54
C GLN A 101 -12.08 -33.80 62.00
N ARG A 102 -12.48 -34.69 61.10
CA ARG A 102 -13.15 -35.96 61.43
C ARG A 102 -12.21 -36.96 62.13
N HIS A 103 -10.94 -36.92 61.83
CA HIS A 103 -9.95 -37.83 62.43
C HIS A 103 -9.23 -37.20 63.65
N GLY A 104 -9.54 -35.96 64.00
CA GLY A 104 -8.95 -35.29 65.16
C GLY A 104 -7.50 -34.90 64.97
N GLU A 105 -7.02 -34.81 63.71
CA GLU A 105 -5.66 -34.49 63.35
C GLU A 105 -5.44 -32.97 63.38
N GLN A 106 -5.22 -32.39 64.56
CA GLN A 106 -5.15 -30.93 64.76
C GLN A 106 -4.05 -30.27 63.94
N GLU A 107 -2.86 -30.86 63.81
CA GLU A 107 -1.78 -30.30 62.99
C GLU A 107 -2.17 -30.25 61.53
N ALA A 108 -2.87 -31.30 61.00
CA ALA A 108 -3.37 -31.30 59.63
C ALA A 108 -4.51 -30.28 59.42
N VAL A 109 -5.34 -30.01 60.45
CA VAL A 109 -6.35 -28.95 60.42
C VAL A 109 -5.67 -27.59 60.28
N ASP A 110 -4.68 -27.32 61.12
CA ASP A 110 -4.00 -26.02 61.14
C ASP A 110 -3.20 -25.81 59.83
N GLU A 111 -2.46 -26.81 59.36
CA GLU A 111 -1.76 -26.78 58.08
C GLU A 111 -2.70 -26.48 56.92
N THR A 112 -3.85 -27.16 56.89
CA THR A 112 -4.83 -26.97 55.81
C THR A 112 -5.46 -25.59 55.85
N ARG A 113 -5.73 -25.02 57.05
CA ARG A 113 -6.21 -23.64 57.22
C ARG A 113 -5.20 -22.62 56.75
N ILE A 114 -3.90 -22.79 57.13
CA ILE A 114 -2.82 -21.94 56.68
C ILE A 114 -2.73 -21.90 55.14
N ARG A 115 -2.71 -23.07 54.49
CA ARG A 115 -2.66 -23.18 53.04
C ARG A 115 -3.91 -22.55 52.37
N ARG A 116 -5.10 -22.72 52.96
CA ARG A 116 -6.35 -22.19 52.47
C ARG A 116 -6.38 -20.67 52.60
N ALA A 117 -5.95 -20.14 53.75
CA ALA A 117 -5.82 -18.69 53.97
C ALA A 117 -4.86 -18.02 53.02
N HIS A 118 -3.72 -18.67 52.70
CA HIS A 118 -2.76 -18.17 51.71
C HIS A 118 -3.41 -18.05 50.33
N LEU A 119 -4.07 -19.11 49.87
CA LEU A 119 -4.74 -19.12 48.57
C LEU A 119 -5.86 -18.08 48.50
N MET A 120 -6.69 -17.98 49.55
CA MET A 120 -7.78 -17.01 49.63
C MET A 120 -7.27 -15.55 49.65
N SER A 121 -6.16 -15.27 50.36
CA SER A 121 -5.52 -13.94 50.36
C SER A 121 -5.04 -13.56 48.96
N SER A 122 -4.35 -14.46 48.27
CA SER A 122 -3.89 -14.25 46.89
C SER A 122 -5.04 -14.08 45.91
N ALA A 123 -6.20 -14.71 46.15
CA ALA A 123 -7.39 -14.61 45.34
C ALA A 123 -8.28 -13.36 45.67
N GLY A 124 -7.94 -12.60 46.71
CA GLY A 124 -8.72 -11.42 47.14
C GLY A 124 -9.89 -11.71 48.09
N MET A 125 -9.96 -12.93 48.63
CA MET A 125 -10.94 -13.36 49.65
C MET A 125 -10.38 -13.10 51.04
N TYR A 126 -10.13 -11.82 51.38
CA TYR A 126 -9.38 -11.42 52.57
C TYR A 126 -10.11 -11.69 53.87
N LYS A 127 -11.46 -11.60 53.85
CA LYS A 127 -12.27 -11.84 55.03
C LYS A 127 -12.23 -13.33 55.40
N GLU A 128 -12.41 -14.19 54.41
CA GLU A 128 -12.39 -15.64 54.58
C GLU A 128 -10.99 -16.12 55.01
N ALA A 129 -9.93 -15.52 54.44
CA ALA A 129 -8.55 -15.82 54.85
C ALA A 129 -8.30 -15.43 56.30
N SER A 130 -8.76 -14.25 56.75
CA SER A 130 -8.65 -13.82 58.15
C SER A 130 -9.39 -14.78 59.09
N GLU A 131 -10.61 -15.18 58.74
CA GLU A 131 -11.42 -16.12 59.54
C GLU A 131 -10.73 -17.48 59.72
N ASP A 132 -10.06 -17.99 58.71
CA ASP A 132 -9.29 -19.23 58.83
C ASP A 132 -8.07 -19.08 59.77
N LEU A 133 -7.33 -18.00 59.65
CA LEU A 133 -6.15 -17.71 60.48
C LEU A 133 -6.52 -17.46 61.94
N GLU A 134 -7.61 -16.75 62.21
CA GLU A 134 -8.14 -16.46 63.56
C GLU A 134 -8.56 -17.71 64.34
N GLN A 135 -8.92 -18.79 63.63
CA GLN A 135 -9.26 -20.09 64.26
C GLN A 135 -8.03 -20.92 64.69
N ILE A 136 -6.79 -20.44 64.41
CA ILE A 136 -5.56 -21.13 64.75
C ILE A 136 -5.01 -20.54 66.06
N ASN A 137 -4.71 -21.41 67.01
CA ASN A 137 -4.00 -20.98 68.22
C ASN A 137 -2.49 -21.02 67.97
N PRO A 138 -1.80 -19.85 67.85
CA PRO A 138 -0.37 -19.83 67.54
C PRO A 138 0.53 -20.48 68.60
N SER A 139 0.10 -20.46 69.87
CA SER A 139 0.86 -21.09 70.95
C SER A 139 0.85 -22.63 70.90
N GLY A 140 -0.09 -23.21 70.15
CA GLY A 140 -0.19 -24.64 69.95
C GLY A 140 0.43 -25.17 68.65
N LEU A 141 0.92 -24.24 67.79
CA LEU A 141 1.52 -24.65 66.54
C LEU A 141 2.91 -25.27 66.71
N SER A 142 3.18 -26.29 65.89
CA SER A 142 4.51 -26.86 65.80
C SER A 142 5.52 -25.83 65.25
N SER A 143 6.79 -26.01 65.59
CA SER A 143 7.87 -25.18 65.02
C SER A 143 7.95 -25.24 63.49
N ARG A 144 7.37 -26.23 62.88
CA ARG A 144 7.22 -26.40 61.41
C ARG A 144 6.16 -25.45 60.83
N LEU A 145 5.02 -25.29 61.49
CA LEU A 145 3.89 -24.51 60.97
C LEU A 145 3.87 -23.04 61.41
N LEU A 146 4.59 -22.71 62.51
CA LEU A 146 4.59 -21.35 63.05
C LEU A 146 5.18 -20.31 62.07
N PRO A 147 6.25 -20.59 61.29
CA PRO A 147 6.71 -19.66 60.23
C PRO A 147 5.63 -19.45 59.14
N ASP A 148 4.97 -20.52 58.69
CA ASP A 148 3.93 -20.41 57.64
C ASP A 148 2.73 -19.58 58.12
N TYR A 149 2.37 -19.68 59.41
CA TYR A 149 1.32 -18.87 60.01
C TYR A 149 1.67 -17.38 60.00
N TYR A 150 2.88 -16.98 60.40
CA TYR A 150 3.29 -15.60 60.35
C TYR A 150 3.47 -15.07 58.92
N GLU A 151 3.98 -15.89 57.99
CA GLU A 151 4.07 -15.54 56.57
C GLU A 151 2.67 -15.27 55.99
N ASN A 152 1.66 -16.07 56.36
CA ASN A 152 0.30 -15.85 55.86
C ASN A 152 -0.33 -14.54 56.38
N TYR A 153 -0.13 -14.19 57.66
CA TYR A 153 -0.60 -12.90 58.15
C TYR A 153 0.16 -11.72 57.49
N ARG A 154 1.45 -11.87 57.32
CA ARG A 154 2.28 -10.90 56.61
C ARG A 154 1.75 -10.71 55.17
N HIS A 155 1.47 -11.82 54.47
CA HIS A 155 0.95 -11.80 53.10
C HIS A 155 -0.44 -11.17 53.07
N LEU A 156 -1.36 -11.61 53.92
CA LEU A 156 -2.71 -11.08 54.01
C LEU A 156 -2.74 -9.54 54.17
N TYR A 157 -1.94 -9.02 55.13
CA TYR A 157 -1.89 -7.58 55.37
C TYR A 157 -1.15 -6.85 54.28
N GLY A 158 -0.17 -7.44 53.62
CA GLY A 158 0.48 -6.92 52.44
C GLY A 158 -0.50 -6.72 51.28
N GLU A 159 -1.29 -7.74 50.98
CA GLU A 159 -2.34 -7.72 49.95
C GLU A 159 -3.46 -6.70 50.26
N LEU A 160 -3.93 -6.65 51.53
CA LEU A 160 -4.88 -5.64 51.98
C LEU A 160 -4.34 -4.21 51.84
N GLY A 161 -3.04 -4.02 52.12
CA GLY A 161 -2.37 -2.74 51.93
C GLY A 161 -2.27 -2.32 50.47
N ALA A 162 -1.99 -3.27 49.58
CA ALA A 162 -1.97 -3.06 48.12
C ALA A 162 -3.37 -2.81 47.53
N TYR A 163 -4.38 -3.49 48.05
CA TYR A 163 -5.76 -3.39 47.58
C TYR A 163 -6.45 -2.08 47.97
N THR A 164 -6.21 -1.58 49.23
CA THR A 164 -6.96 -0.42 49.72
C THR A 164 -6.49 0.90 49.12
N GLN A 165 -7.44 1.75 48.72
CA GLN A 165 -7.17 3.11 48.23
C GLN A 165 -7.05 4.13 49.37
N ASP A 166 -7.59 3.81 50.57
CA ASP A 166 -7.50 4.67 51.77
C ASP A 166 -6.10 4.70 52.33
N ALA A 167 -5.45 5.85 52.30
CA ALA A 167 -4.06 6.03 52.74
C ALA A 167 -3.81 5.66 54.20
N PHE A 168 -4.79 5.96 55.09
CA PHE A 168 -4.68 5.64 56.50
C PHE A 168 -4.73 4.12 56.72
N ARG A 169 -5.68 3.43 56.10
CA ARG A 169 -5.79 1.97 56.17
C ARG A 169 -4.59 1.30 55.52
N ARG A 170 -4.13 1.81 54.38
CA ARG A 170 -2.94 1.32 53.69
C ARG A 170 -1.71 1.32 54.62
N ASN A 171 -1.41 2.43 55.25
CA ASN A 171 -0.30 2.53 56.17
C ASN A 171 -0.45 1.59 57.37
N ARG A 172 -1.68 1.44 57.92
CA ARG A 172 -1.98 0.49 58.99
C ARG A 172 -1.71 -0.95 58.57
N TYR A 173 -2.18 -1.36 57.38
CA TYR A 173 -2.00 -2.72 56.88
C TYR A 173 -0.52 -3.02 56.61
N TYR A 174 0.20 -2.12 55.98
CA TYR A 174 1.65 -2.29 55.78
C TYR A 174 2.40 -2.33 57.11
N GLY A 175 2.00 -1.56 58.12
CA GLY A 175 2.56 -1.64 59.46
C GLY A 175 2.31 -3.01 60.12
N LEU A 176 1.12 -3.59 59.95
CA LEU A 176 0.83 -4.96 60.42
C LEU A 176 1.64 -6.01 59.66
N SER A 177 1.73 -5.88 58.33
CA SER A 177 2.56 -6.74 57.50
C SER A 177 4.03 -6.73 57.97
N ALA A 178 4.59 -5.55 58.27
CA ALA A 178 5.95 -5.42 58.81
C ALA A 178 6.11 -6.08 60.20
N ALA A 179 5.12 -5.91 61.10
CA ALA A 179 5.18 -6.54 62.41
C ALA A 179 5.17 -8.06 62.32
N TYR A 180 4.38 -8.62 61.37
CA TYR A 180 4.40 -10.05 61.13
C TYR A 180 5.65 -10.54 60.41
N GLU A 181 6.30 -9.71 59.56
CA GLU A 181 7.63 -9.98 59.03
C GLU A 181 8.67 -10.12 60.13
N ASP A 182 8.66 -9.20 61.13
CA ASP A 182 9.57 -9.27 62.29
C ASP A 182 9.31 -10.56 63.11
N SER A 183 8.06 -10.95 63.33
CA SER A 183 7.68 -12.16 64.02
C SER A 183 8.14 -13.43 63.26
N LEU A 184 7.96 -13.43 61.92
CA LEU A 184 8.43 -14.49 61.05
C LEU A 184 9.95 -14.67 61.14
N MET A 185 10.70 -13.58 61.03
CA MET A 185 12.17 -13.64 61.06
C MET A 185 12.77 -14.12 62.37
N GLN A 186 12.02 -13.98 63.48
CA GLN A 186 12.44 -14.53 64.78
C GLN A 186 12.33 -16.06 64.87
N VAL A 187 11.39 -16.67 64.13
CA VAL A 187 11.13 -18.10 64.18
C VAL A 187 11.64 -18.85 62.97
N LEU A 188 11.99 -18.12 61.90
CA LEU A 188 12.39 -18.71 60.62
C LEU A 188 13.79 -19.27 60.71
N SER A 189 13.98 -20.55 60.45
CA SER A 189 15.28 -21.19 60.39
C SER A 189 16.12 -20.63 59.24
N PRO A 190 17.41 -20.28 59.48
CA PRO A 190 18.31 -19.93 58.40
C PRO A 190 18.51 -21.01 57.32
N ALA A 191 18.20 -22.26 57.64
CA ALA A 191 18.24 -23.36 56.68
C ALA A 191 16.95 -23.50 55.85
N SER A 192 15.90 -22.72 56.14
CA SER A 192 14.67 -22.70 55.35
C SER A 192 14.88 -22.06 53.99
N ALA A 193 14.27 -22.60 52.99
CA ALA A 193 14.26 -21.99 51.62
C ALA A 193 13.64 -20.59 51.62
N LEU A 194 12.72 -20.28 52.54
CA LEU A 194 12.10 -18.96 52.69
C LEU A 194 13.06 -17.90 53.25
N TYR A 195 14.07 -18.30 54.04
CA TYR A 195 14.97 -17.36 54.74
C TYR A 195 15.75 -16.44 53.79
N PRO A 196 16.44 -16.94 52.73
CA PRO A 196 17.14 -16.06 51.81
C PRO A 196 16.17 -15.15 51.02
N GLU A 197 14.96 -15.60 50.72
CA GLU A 197 13.95 -14.77 50.08
C GLU A 197 13.56 -13.56 50.97
N ARG A 198 13.27 -13.81 52.25
CA ARG A 198 12.92 -12.74 53.18
C ARG A 198 14.09 -11.76 53.38
N ARG A 199 15.31 -12.23 53.46
CA ARG A 199 16.54 -11.42 53.55
C ARG A 199 16.71 -10.53 52.29
N GLU A 200 16.50 -11.08 51.13
CA GLU A 200 16.51 -10.33 49.84
C GLU A 200 15.48 -9.20 49.86
N MET A 201 14.24 -9.52 50.25
CA MET A 201 13.15 -8.55 50.30
C MET A 201 13.41 -7.44 51.34
N GLN A 202 13.94 -7.79 52.50
CA GLN A 202 14.35 -6.80 53.55
C GLN A 202 15.46 -5.89 53.06
N ALA A 203 16.51 -6.44 52.43
CA ALA A 203 17.60 -5.64 51.85
C ALA A 203 17.06 -4.70 50.76
N ALA A 204 16.20 -5.20 49.91
CA ALA A 204 15.55 -4.39 48.88
C ALA A 204 14.69 -3.27 49.48
N ALA A 205 13.86 -3.57 50.47
CA ALA A 205 13.02 -2.58 51.15
C ALA A 205 13.83 -1.47 51.85
N ALA A 206 14.98 -1.84 52.40
CA ALA A 206 15.93 -0.92 53.02
C ALA A 206 16.78 -0.11 52.01
N GLY A 207 16.58 -0.29 50.69
CA GLY A 207 17.34 0.39 49.64
C GLY A 207 18.73 -0.19 49.37
N ARG A 208 19.09 -1.30 50.02
CA ARG A 208 20.39 -1.97 49.84
C ARG A 208 20.31 -2.92 48.65
N LEU A 209 20.15 -2.35 47.45
CA LEU A 209 19.84 -3.10 46.24
C LEU A 209 20.97 -4.04 45.78
N GLU A 210 22.23 -3.66 45.99
CA GLU A 210 23.40 -4.51 45.67
C GLU A 210 23.47 -5.75 46.60
N GLU A 211 23.16 -5.59 47.88
CA GLU A 211 23.05 -6.72 48.82
C GLU A 211 21.92 -7.65 48.43
N ALA A 212 20.75 -7.08 48.06
CA ALA A 212 19.62 -7.85 47.60
C ALA A 212 19.95 -8.62 46.31
N LEU A 213 20.65 -8.02 45.33
CA LEU A 213 21.09 -8.71 44.11
C LEU A 213 22.04 -9.86 44.42
N LYS A 214 22.98 -9.68 45.35
CA LYS A 214 23.91 -10.75 45.74
C LYS A 214 23.17 -11.94 46.33
N ILE A 215 22.20 -11.67 47.23
CA ILE A 215 21.34 -12.74 47.77
C ILE A 215 20.52 -13.43 46.66
N ASN A 216 20.01 -12.65 45.72
CA ASN A 216 19.30 -13.19 44.59
C ASN A 216 20.19 -14.00 43.63
N ASP A 217 21.48 -13.63 43.47
CA ASP A 217 22.46 -14.43 42.71
C ASP A 217 22.62 -15.83 43.31
N ASP A 218 22.76 -15.91 44.62
CA ASP A 218 22.87 -17.18 45.33
C ASP A 218 21.59 -18.02 45.21
N ARG A 219 20.42 -17.38 45.31
CA ARG A 219 19.10 -18.04 45.09
C ARG A 219 18.99 -18.55 43.67
N LEU A 220 19.31 -17.74 42.65
CA LEU A 220 19.23 -18.12 41.26
C LEU A 220 20.13 -19.30 40.90
N ALA A 221 21.34 -19.34 41.50
CA ALA A 221 22.25 -20.46 41.32
C ALA A 221 21.76 -21.76 41.96
N SER A 222 20.87 -21.68 42.96
CA SER A 222 20.32 -22.85 43.67
C SER A 222 19.07 -23.47 43.07
N VAL A 223 18.37 -22.75 42.15
CA VAL A 223 17.12 -23.20 41.52
C VAL A 223 17.33 -23.72 40.11
N ARG A 224 16.52 -24.64 39.68
CA ARG A 224 16.55 -25.20 38.30
C ARG A 224 15.65 -24.38 37.39
N PRO A 225 16.05 -24.16 36.13
CA PRO A 225 15.15 -23.61 35.13
C PRO A 225 13.84 -24.42 35.01
N ASP A 226 12.79 -23.80 34.52
CA ASP A 226 11.46 -24.37 34.34
C ASP A 226 10.85 -24.95 35.63
N THR A 227 11.12 -24.30 36.78
CA THR A 227 10.48 -24.56 38.07
C THR A 227 9.75 -23.34 38.60
N PRO A 228 8.69 -23.47 39.45
CA PRO A 228 8.01 -22.31 40.03
C PRO A 228 8.96 -21.40 40.84
N GLU A 229 9.96 -22.00 41.52
CA GLU A 229 10.97 -21.29 42.28
C GLU A 229 11.86 -20.43 41.34
N TYR A 230 12.23 -20.94 40.17
CA TYR A 230 12.96 -20.20 39.16
C TYR A 230 12.16 -18.98 38.66
N ALA A 231 10.87 -19.18 38.38
CA ALA A 231 9.97 -18.09 37.99
C ALA A 231 9.93 -17.00 39.07
N LEU A 232 9.79 -17.37 40.33
CA LEU A 232 9.75 -16.43 41.44
C LEU A 232 11.08 -15.67 41.61
N VAL A 233 12.23 -16.35 41.59
CA VAL A 233 13.54 -15.74 41.74
C VAL A 233 13.85 -14.77 40.60
N THR A 234 13.52 -15.14 39.37
CA THR A 234 13.70 -14.27 38.20
C THR A 234 12.73 -13.07 38.23
N TYR A 235 11.52 -13.25 38.72
CA TYR A 235 10.58 -12.15 38.97
C TYR A 235 11.15 -11.14 39.98
N HIS A 236 11.65 -11.60 41.17
CA HIS A 236 12.26 -10.73 42.17
C HIS A 236 13.47 -10.01 41.59
N ARG A 237 14.31 -10.71 40.80
CA ARG A 237 15.46 -10.11 40.12
C ARG A 237 15.07 -8.99 39.19
N SER A 238 13.98 -9.15 38.48
CA SER A 238 13.46 -8.11 37.62
C SER A 238 13.09 -6.84 38.38
N LEU A 239 12.43 -7.00 39.55
CA LEU A 239 12.07 -5.86 40.40
C LEU A 239 13.31 -5.12 40.94
N LEU A 240 14.40 -5.83 41.26
CA LEU A 240 15.67 -5.24 41.67
C LEU A 240 16.28 -4.41 40.54
N TYR A 241 16.35 -4.95 39.31
CA TYR A 241 16.87 -4.21 38.16
C TYR A 241 15.99 -3.03 37.78
N HIS A 242 14.66 -3.15 37.89
CA HIS A 242 13.76 -2.04 37.68
C HIS A 242 14.05 -0.87 38.67
N ARG A 243 14.25 -1.18 39.94
CA ARG A 243 14.62 -0.18 40.97
C ARG A 243 16.01 0.43 40.77
N LEU A 244 16.92 -0.30 40.14
CA LEU A 244 18.25 0.18 39.73
C LEU A 244 18.23 1.03 38.46
N GLY A 245 17.09 1.07 37.75
CA GLY A 245 16.92 1.78 36.48
C GLY A 245 17.44 1.03 35.26
N ASP A 246 17.85 -0.24 35.40
CA ASP A 246 18.28 -1.10 34.29
C ASP A 246 17.03 -1.83 33.71
N LEU A 247 16.28 -1.10 32.88
CA LEU A 247 15.03 -1.59 32.32
C LEU A 247 15.22 -2.78 31.36
N GLU A 248 16.35 -2.86 30.67
CA GLU A 248 16.63 -3.99 29.78
C GLU A 248 16.78 -5.30 30.56
N LYS A 249 17.56 -5.27 31.65
CA LYS A 249 17.65 -6.44 32.53
C LYS A 249 16.33 -6.74 33.21
N ALA A 250 15.59 -5.73 33.64
CA ALA A 250 14.28 -5.91 34.23
C ALA A 250 13.33 -6.66 33.26
N LYS A 251 13.22 -6.22 32.00
CA LYS A 251 12.40 -6.87 30.96
C LYS A 251 12.85 -8.31 30.68
N TYR A 252 14.16 -8.53 30.56
CA TYR A 252 14.71 -9.86 30.34
C TYR A 252 14.31 -10.86 31.44
N TYR A 253 14.50 -10.47 32.72
CA TYR A 253 14.16 -11.37 33.82
C TYR A 253 12.64 -11.51 34.01
N LEU A 254 11.82 -10.49 33.68
CA LEU A 254 10.37 -10.63 33.57
C LEU A 254 9.98 -11.65 32.50
N ALA A 255 10.63 -11.59 31.34
CA ALA A 255 10.38 -12.54 30.26
C ALA A 255 10.75 -13.98 30.64
N LEU A 256 11.86 -14.20 31.35
CA LEU A 256 12.24 -15.53 31.85
C LEU A 256 11.23 -16.08 32.85
N SER A 257 10.76 -15.22 33.77
CA SER A 257 9.72 -15.59 34.73
C SER A 257 8.42 -15.95 34.01
N ALA A 258 7.95 -15.09 33.10
CA ALA A 258 6.72 -15.32 32.33
C ALA A 258 6.80 -16.56 31.43
N LEU A 259 7.95 -16.80 30.79
CA LEU A 259 8.20 -17.99 29.98
C LEU A 259 8.06 -19.27 30.81
N THR A 260 8.63 -19.25 32.02
CA THR A 260 8.54 -20.38 32.96
C THR A 260 7.11 -20.61 33.41
N ASP A 261 6.38 -19.55 33.78
CA ASP A 261 4.96 -19.64 34.18
C ASP A 261 4.12 -20.25 33.05
N ILE A 262 4.29 -19.81 31.81
CA ILE A 262 3.55 -20.32 30.65
C ILE A 262 3.83 -21.81 30.41
N ARG A 263 5.10 -22.24 30.48
CA ARG A 263 5.52 -23.63 30.31
C ARG A 263 4.96 -24.55 31.38
N LEU A 264 4.81 -24.03 32.59
CA LEU A 264 4.23 -24.72 33.70
C LEU A 264 2.70 -24.65 33.75
N ALA A 265 2.08 -23.99 32.77
CA ALA A 265 0.66 -23.65 32.75
C ALA A 265 0.18 -22.99 34.06
N ILE A 266 0.99 -22.11 34.62
CA ILE A 266 0.63 -21.24 35.74
C ILE A 266 -0.17 -20.08 35.16
N THR A 267 -1.39 -19.86 35.69
CA THR A 267 -2.32 -18.86 35.15
C THR A 267 -2.27 -17.50 35.89
N ASP A 268 -1.51 -17.41 36.97
CA ASP A 268 -1.26 -16.17 37.71
C ASP A 268 0.05 -15.49 37.24
N HIS A 269 -0.04 -14.76 36.14
CA HIS A 269 1.11 -14.15 35.43
C HIS A 269 1.46 -12.74 35.91
N ALA A 270 2.01 -12.59 37.13
CA ALA A 270 2.48 -11.27 37.59
C ALA A 270 3.59 -10.70 36.70
N SER A 271 4.50 -11.52 36.22
CA SER A 271 5.62 -11.13 35.36
C SER A 271 5.20 -10.67 33.98
N LEU A 272 4.21 -11.36 33.35
CA LEU A 272 3.79 -11.03 31.98
C LEU A 272 3.03 -9.71 31.90
N TRP A 273 2.12 -9.43 32.86
CA TRP A 273 1.43 -8.14 32.83
C TRP A 273 2.35 -6.97 33.19
N THR A 274 3.32 -7.18 34.11
CA THR A 274 4.34 -6.17 34.40
C THR A 274 5.22 -5.88 33.17
N LEU A 275 5.59 -6.93 32.44
CA LEU A 275 6.32 -6.79 31.16
C LEU A 275 5.48 -6.04 30.13
N ALA A 276 4.20 -6.33 30.02
CA ALA A 276 3.26 -5.62 29.13
C ALA A 276 3.18 -4.12 29.49
N GLN A 277 3.17 -3.79 30.77
CA GLN A 277 3.17 -2.41 31.22
C GLN A 277 4.46 -1.66 30.81
N LEU A 278 5.63 -2.29 30.97
CA LEU A 278 6.90 -1.68 30.54
C LEU A 278 6.92 -1.43 29.03
N PHE A 279 6.45 -2.37 28.22
CA PHE A 279 6.33 -2.16 26.77
C PHE A 279 5.35 -1.03 26.42
N TYR A 280 4.26 -0.90 27.16
CA TYR A 280 3.32 0.21 26.97
C TYR A 280 3.97 1.57 27.26
N GLU A 281 4.73 1.66 28.36
CA GLU A 281 5.46 2.88 28.76
C GLU A 281 6.54 3.26 27.73
N GLU A 282 7.16 2.29 27.08
CA GLU A 282 8.14 2.49 25.99
C GLU A 282 7.49 2.79 24.63
N GLY A 283 6.16 2.66 24.51
CA GLY A 283 5.41 2.90 23.27
C GLY A 283 5.31 1.70 22.33
N ASP A 284 5.77 0.52 22.73
CA ASP A 284 5.55 -0.73 22.00
C ASP A 284 4.15 -1.29 22.33
N ILE A 285 3.16 -0.63 21.75
CA ILE A 285 1.74 -0.93 22.02
C ILE A 285 1.35 -2.33 21.53
N GLU A 286 1.99 -2.82 20.50
CA GLU A 286 1.66 -4.13 19.92
C GLU A 286 2.04 -5.28 20.85
N ARG A 287 3.29 -5.28 21.39
CA ARG A 287 3.71 -6.28 22.39
C ARG A 287 2.96 -6.10 23.69
N ALA A 288 2.77 -4.86 24.15
CA ALA A 288 1.99 -4.57 25.34
C ALA A 288 0.57 -5.16 25.26
N TYR A 289 -0.13 -4.94 24.14
CA TYR A 289 -1.48 -5.46 23.92
C TYR A 289 -1.51 -6.99 23.89
N ARG A 290 -0.58 -7.63 23.18
CA ARG A 290 -0.49 -9.08 23.06
C ARG A 290 -0.31 -9.75 24.40
N TYR A 291 0.64 -9.25 25.21
CA TYR A 291 0.99 -9.84 26.49
C TYR A 291 -0.07 -9.58 27.57
N ILE A 292 -0.62 -8.38 27.63
CA ILE A 292 -1.66 -8.08 28.62
C ILE A 292 -2.95 -8.87 28.31
N ARG A 293 -3.30 -9.04 27.04
CA ARG A 293 -4.48 -9.79 26.63
C ARG A 293 -4.35 -11.28 26.97
N PHE A 294 -3.18 -11.86 26.73
CA PHE A 294 -2.91 -13.24 27.14
C PHE A 294 -2.98 -13.37 28.67
N SER A 295 -2.26 -12.53 29.41
CA SER A 295 -2.28 -12.53 30.89
C SER A 295 -3.70 -12.37 31.45
N TRP A 296 -4.51 -11.48 30.87
CA TRP A 296 -5.91 -11.30 31.25
C TRP A 296 -6.75 -12.56 31.07
N ASN A 297 -6.64 -13.23 29.93
CA ASN A 297 -7.37 -14.45 29.65
C ASN A 297 -7.03 -15.55 30.67
N GLU A 298 -5.74 -15.71 30.99
CA GLU A 298 -5.26 -16.69 31.95
C GLU A 298 -5.68 -16.34 33.39
N THR A 299 -5.57 -15.09 33.80
CA THR A 299 -6.00 -14.62 35.13
C THR A 299 -7.50 -14.81 35.34
N ASN A 300 -8.31 -14.63 34.30
CA ASN A 300 -9.75 -14.90 34.37
C ASN A 300 -10.03 -16.43 34.50
N HIS A 301 -9.24 -17.25 33.85
CA HIS A 301 -9.33 -18.72 34.00
C HIS A 301 -8.97 -19.13 35.42
N TYR A 302 -7.98 -18.49 36.04
CA TYR A 302 -7.60 -18.71 37.43
C TYR A 302 -8.71 -18.32 38.43
N ASN A 303 -9.56 -17.38 38.07
CA ASN A 303 -10.66 -16.84 38.90
C ASN A 303 -10.21 -16.10 40.17
N ALA A 304 -9.04 -15.42 40.12
CA ALA A 304 -8.58 -14.54 41.19
C ALA A 304 -9.18 -13.13 41.06
N ARG A 305 -10.12 -12.82 41.95
CA ARG A 305 -10.89 -11.54 41.91
C ARG A 305 -10.03 -10.28 42.01
N SER A 306 -9.02 -10.26 42.89
CA SER A 306 -8.15 -9.13 43.12
C SER A 306 -7.24 -8.83 41.92
N ARG A 307 -6.70 -9.86 41.30
CA ARG A 307 -5.81 -9.74 40.14
C ARG A 307 -6.56 -9.33 38.88
N SER A 308 -7.78 -9.83 38.70
CA SER A 308 -8.64 -9.43 37.59
C SER A 308 -8.93 -7.91 37.63
N LEU A 309 -9.11 -7.31 38.82
CA LEU A 309 -9.32 -5.87 38.94
C LEU A 309 -8.05 -5.05 38.61
N GLN A 310 -6.87 -5.51 39.04
CA GLN A 310 -5.60 -4.83 38.75
C GLN A 310 -5.28 -4.86 37.26
N THR A 311 -5.46 -6.02 36.62
CA THR A 311 -5.17 -6.21 35.21
C THR A 311 -6.20 -5.51 34.30
N ALA A 312 -7.47 -5.39 34.75
CA ALA A 312 -8.54 -4.76 33.97
C ALA A 312 -8.28 -3.28 33.66
N GLY A 313 -7.74 -2.53 34.63
CA GLY A 313 -7.39 -1.11 34.45
C GLY A 313 -6.33 -0.89 33.36
N ILE A 314 -5.28 -1.67 33.41
CA ILE A 314 -4.19 -1.60 32.43
C ILE A 314 -4.64 -2.14 31.07
N LEU A 315 -5.36 -3.25 31.05
CA LEU A 315 -5.94 -3.82 29.82
C LEU A 315 -6.80 -2.78 29.08
N SER A 316 -7.72 -2.12 29.82
CA SER A 316 -8.59 -1.10 29.21
C SER A 316 -7.80 0.04 28.56
N LEU A 317 -6.74 0.53 29.24
CA LEU A 317 -5.89 1.59 28.70
C LEU A 317 -5.13 1.15 27.44
N ILE A 318 -4.52 -0.03 27.50
CA ILE A 318 -3.75 -0.58 26.39
C ILE A 318 -4.68 -0.91 25.22
N ASP A 319 -5.86 -1.49 25.48
CA ASP A 319 -6.86 -1.83 24.47
C ASP A 319 -7.35 -0.58 23.72
N LEU A 320 -7.73 0.47 24.45
CA LEU A 320 -8.13 1.75 23.84
C LEU A 320 -7.03 2.36 22.98
N THR A 321 -5.78 2.31 23.46
CA THR A 321 -4.63 2.86 22.71
C THR A 321 -4.35 2.01 21.46
N TYR A 322 -4.43 0.68 21.58
CA TYR A 322 -4.26 -0.24 20.46
C TYR A 322 -5.36 -0.05 19.39
N GLN A 323 -6.62 0.07 19.81
CA GLN A 323 -7.73 0.33 18.89
C GLN A 323 -7.54 1.65 18.15
N ALA A 324 -7.16 2.73 18.87
CA ALA A 324 -6.89 4.03 18.26
C ALA A 324 -5.73 3.96 17.24
N MET A 325 -4.68 3.17 17.52
CA MET A 325 -3.59 2.94 16.60
C MET A 325 -4.04 2.17 15.36
N GLN A 326 -4.86 1.13 15.52
CA GLN A 326 -5.45 0.34 14.43
C GLN A 326 -6.37 1.19 13.55
N GLU A 327 -7.22 2.02 14.15
CA GLU A 327 -8.06 2.95 13.40
C GLU A 327 -7.23 3.91 12.54
N LYS A 328 -6.17 4.49 13.10
CA LYS A 328 -5.25 5.36 12.37
C LYS A 328 -4.52 4.64 11.23
N GLN A 329 -4.14 3.38 11.43
CA GLN A 329 -3.56 2.56 10.35
C GLN A 329 -4.59 2.27 9.25
N ASN A 330 -5.83 1.92 9.63
CA ASN A 330 -6.91 1.67 8.69
C ASN A 330 -7.29 2.93 7.88
N GLU A 331 -7.29 4.11 8.51
CA GLU A 331 -7.47 5.39 7.81
C GLU A 331 -6.38 5.63 6.76
N ARG A 332 -5.11 5.38 7.11
CA ARG A 332 -4.00 5.47 6.15
C ARG A 332 -4.16 4.49 5.00
N LEU A 333 -4.52 3.24 5.28
CA LEU A 333 -4.77 2.23 4.24
C LEU A 333 -5.92 2.64 3.33
N ARG A 334 -7.04 3.15 3.88
CA ARG A 334 -8.16 3.70 3.10
C ARG A 334 -7.70 4.85 2.21
N PHE A 335 -6.89 5.77 2.75
CA PHE A 335 -6.32 6.87 1.98
C PHE A 335 -5.46 6.38 0.81
N TYR A 336 -4.58 5.39 1.02
CA TYR A 336 -3.78 4.80 -0.06
C TYR A 336 -4.64 4.10 -1.11
N LEU A 337 -5.68 3.37 -0.70
CA LEU A 337 -6.62 2.74 -1.62
C LEU A 337 -7.36 3.78 -2.47
N TRP A 338 -7.78 4.90 -1.88
CA TRP A 338 -8.39 6.01 -2.60
C TRP A 338 -7.41 6.62 -3.61
N MET A 339 -6.15 6.86 -3.21
CA MET A 339 -5.11 7.38 -4.12
C MET A 339 -4.88 6.44 -5.32
N ILE A 340 -4.74 5.13 -5.06
CA ILE A 340 -4.54 4.13 -6.12
C ILE A 340 -5.75 4.09 -7.06
N SER A 341 -6.97 4.17 -6.52
CA SER A 341 -8.20 4.17 -7.32
C SER A 341 -8.29 5.41 -8.23
N ILE A 342 -7.95 6.59 -7.72
CA ILE A 342 -7.89 7.83 -8.51
C ILE A 342 -6.82 7.73 -9.60
N LEU A 343 -5.63 7.24 -9.26
CA LEU A 343 -4.53 7.07 -10.22
C LEU A 343 -4.90 6.09 -11.33
N SER A 344 -5.56 4.97 -10.99
CA SER A 344 -6.07 4.00 -11.95
C SER A 344 -7.10 4.62 -12.89
N LEU A 345 -8.02 5.44 -12.34
CA LEU A 345 -9.01 6.15 -13.16
C LEU A 345 -8.36 7.13 -14.13
N LEU A 346 -7.37 7.92 -13.65
CA LEU A 346 -6.62 8.84 -14.49
C LEU A 346 -5.87 8.09 -15.61
N LEU A 347 -5.30 6.94 -15.31
CA LEU A 347 -4.62 6.10 -16.29
C LEU A 347 -5.59 5.61 -17.38
N VAL A 348 -6.77 5.16 -17.01
CA VAL A 348 -7.82 4.77 -17.97
C VAL A 348 -8.22 5.96 -18.86
N VAL A 349 -8.44 7.14 -18.27
CA VAL A 349 -8.75 8.37 -19.02
C VAL A 349 -7.63 8.71 -19.99
N ALA A 350 -6.37 8.63 -19.56
CA ALA A 350 -5.20 8.89 -20.41
C ALA A 350 -5.12 7.89 -21.59
N VAL A 351 -5.35 6.60 -21.35
CA VAL A 351 -5.38 5.57 -22.41
C VAL A 351 -6.48 5.86 -23.43
N VAL A 352 -7.68 6.19 -22.96
CA VAL A 352 -8.83 6.54 -23.84
C VAL A 352 -8.51 7.81 -24.65
N TRP A 353 -7.88 8.81 -24.02
CA TRP A 353 -7.47 10.03 -24.70
C TRP A 353 -6.41 9.77 -25.77
N ILE A 354 -5.37 8.99 -25.45
CA ILE A 354 -4.32 8.58 -26.39
C ILE A 354 -4.94 7.81 -27.57
N TYR A 355 -5.84 6.86 -27.30
CA TYR A 355 -6.54 6.10 -28.33
C TYR A 355 -7.34 7.02 -29.27
N ARG A 356 -8.06 8.00 -28.74
CA ARG A 356 -8.77 9.01 -29.55
C ARG A 356 -7.81 9.83 -30.40
N GLN A 357 -6.69 10.29 -29.82
CA GLN A 357 -5.67 11.06 -30.55
C GLN A 357 -5.05 10.23 -31.70
N MET A 358 -4.73 8.97 -31.45
CA MET A 358 -4.24 8.07 -32.50
C MET A 358 -5.23 7.91 -33.63
N LYS A 359 -6.51 7.77 -33.33
CA LYS A 359 -7.58 7.68 -34.34
C LYS A 359 -7.70 8.97 -35.16
N HIS A 360 -7.67 10.14 -34.53
CA HIS A 360 -7.68 11.42 -35.24
C HIS A 360 -6.46 11.58 -36.14
N LEU A 361 -5.27 11.22 -35.66
CA LEU A 361 -4.04 11.27 -36.43
C LEU A 361 -4.08 10.35 -37.64
N SER A 362 -4.62 9.14 -37.49
CA SER A 362 -4.79 8.18 -38.59
C SER A 362 -5.69 8.73 -39.71
N VAL A 363 -6.82 9.36 -39.34
CA VAL A 363 -7.73 9.99 -40.31
C VAL A 363 -7.08 11.17 -41.01
N ALA A 364 -6.37 12.05 -40.25
CA ALA A 364 -5.66 13.18 -40.84
C ALA A 364 -4.56 12.74 -41.81
N ARG A 365 -3.85 11.66 -41.50
CA ARG A 365 -2.82 11.07 -42.37
C ARG A 365 -3.41 10.54 -43.67
N ALA A 366 -4.54 9.84 -43.61
CA ALA A 366 -5.23 9.35 -44.79
C ALA A 366 -5.69 10.51 -45.71
N HIS A 367 -6.22 11.60 -45.15
CA HIS A 367 -6.57 12.80 -45.93
C HIS A 367 -5.36 13.47 -46.58
N LEU A 368 -4.23 13.54 -45.89
CA LEU A 368 -2.98 14.06 -46.40
C LEU A 368 -2.43 13.24 -47.57
N GLU A 369 -2.46 11.91 -47.44
CA GLU A 369 -2.08 10.98 -48.53
C GLU A 369 -2.93 11.19 -49.74
N GLN A 370 -4.27 11.24 -49.60
CA GLN A 370 -5.20 11.49 -50.71
C GLN A 370 -4.94 12.85 -51.39
N ALA A 371 -4.73 13.89 -50.59
CA ALA A 371 -4.44 15.23 -51.17
C ALA A 371 -3.10 15.25 -51.92
N ASN A 372 -2.09 14.53 -51.43
CA ASN A 372 -0.79 14.43 -52.08
C ASN A 372 -0.88 13.65 -53.40
N GLU A 373 -1.64 12.55 -53.44
CA GLU A 373 -1.89 11.82 -54.70
C GLU A 373 -2.60 12.69 -55.74
N GLN A 374 -3.62 13.46 -55.33
CA GLN A 374 -4.31 14.40 -56.24
C GLN A 374 -3.35 15.48 -56.75
N LEU A 375 -2.47 16.01 -55.92
CA LEU A 375 -1.47 17.00 -56.31
C LEU A 375 -0.47 16.42 -57.30
N GLN A 376 0.02 15.22 -57.08
CA GLN A 376 0.94 14.51 -57.99
C GLN A 376 0.30 14.27 -59.34
N MET A 377 -0.97 13.81 -59.35
CA MET A 377 -1.71 13.60 -60.59
C MET A 377 -1.92 14.90 -61.37
N SER A 378 -2.27 15.98 -60.68
CA SER A 378 -2.38 17.31 -61.32
C SER A 378 -1.04 17.82 -61.88
N ASN A 379 0.07 17.59 -61.18
CA ASN A 379 1.38 17.99 -61.70
C ASN A 379 1.79 17.14 -62.91
N HIS A 380 1.56 15.84 -62.88
CA HIS A 380 1.84 14.97 -64.02
C HIS A 380 1.08 15.41 -65.30
N ILE A 381 -0.18 15.77 -65.16
CA ILE A 381 -0.97 16.32 -66.27
C ILE A 381 -0.34 17.60 -66.82
N LYS A 382 0.08 18.52 -65.95
CA LYS A 382 0.76 19.75 -66.36
C LYS A 382 2.06 19.47 -67.13
N GLU A 383 2.87 18.54 -66.67
CA GLU A 383 4.13 18.12 -67.32
C GLU A 383 3.87 17.54 -68.71
N GLU A 384 2.85 16.73 -68.87
CA GLU A 384 2.45 16.19 -70.17
C GLU A 384 2.08 17.30 -71.17
N TYR A 385 1.31 18.28 -70.69
CA TYR A 385 0.97 19.44 -71.54
C TYR A 385 2.18 20.27 -71.94
N ILE A 386 3.09 20.54 -71.03
CA ILE A 386 4.34 21.27 -71.34
C ILE A 386 5.15 20.50 -72.39
N GLY A 387 5.25 19.16 -72.24
CA GLY A 387 5.94 18.30 -73.20
C GLY A 387 5.31 18.35 -74.61
N ARG A 388 3.96 18.28 -74.68
CA ARG A 388 3.24 18.40 -75.96
C ARG A 388 3.40 19.78 -76.61
N PHE A 389 3.35 20.86 -75.81
CA PHE A 389 3.55 22.23 -76.26
C PHE A 389 4.96 22.44 -76.83
N LEU A 390 5.99 21.98 -76.13
CA LEU A 390 7.38 22.06 -76.58
C LEU A 390 7.60 21.29 -77.89
N LYS A 391 6.97 20.09 -78.05
CA LYS A 391 7.02 19.32 -79.28
C LYS A 391 6.37 20.06 -80.44
N LEU A 392 5.21 20.71 -80.17
CA LEU A 392 4.54 21.51 -81.18
C LEU A 392 5.40 22.70 -81.63
N CYS A 393 5.98 23.43 -80.68
CA CYS A 393 6.91 24.52 -81.00
C CYS A 393 8.09 24.05 -81.83
N SER A 394 8.73 22.91 -81.50
CA SER A 394 9.82 22.34 -82.26
C SER A 394 9.38 22.04 -83.71
N THR A 395 8.21 21.44 -83.87
CA THR A 395 7.67 21.12 -85.23
C THR A 395 7.51 22.37 -86.06
N TYR A 396 7.02 23.48 -85.46
CA TYR A 396 6.92 24.76 -86.18
C TYR A 396 8.29 25.38 -86.54
N ILE A 397 9.28 25.27 -85.65
CA ILE A 397 10.65 25.72 -85.91
C ILE A 397 11.26 24.92 -87.07
N ASP A 398 11.08 23.60 -87.10
CA ASP A 398 11.57 22.74 -88.17
C ASP A 398 10.91 23.07 -89.52
N ARG A 399 9.62 23.41 -89.54
CA ARG A 399 8.91 23.84 -90.74
C ARG A 399 9.41 25.20 -91.23
N LEU A 400 9.62 26.18 -90.34
CA LEU A 400 10.19 27.43 -90.70
C LEU A 400 11.59 27.28 -91.34
N ASP A 401 12.42 26.37 -90.75
CA ASP A 401 13.73 26.13 -91.33
C ASP A 401 13.64 25.38 -92.65
N ALA A 402 12.73 24.45 -92.82
CA ALA A 402 12.45 23.79 -94.10
C ALA A 402 12.00 24.82 -95.18
N TYR A 403 11.08 25.71 -94.81
CA TYR A 403 10.63 26.79 -95.67
C TYR A 403 11.80 27.76 -96.05
N ARG A 404 12.58 28.15 -95.09
CA ARG A 404 13.81 28.96 -95.31
C ARG A 404 14.77 28.31 -96.28
N ARG A 405 15.03 26.98 -96.10
CA ARG A 405 15.94 26.23 -96.99
C ARG A 405 15.36 26.12 -98.40
N MET A 406 14.06 25.94 -98.55
CA MET A 406 13.36 25.86 -99.83
C MET A 406 13.43 27.22 -100.57
N VAL A 407 13.14 28.33 -99.85
CA VAL A 407 13.28 29.70 -100.40
C VAL A 407 14.71 29.94 -100.85
N ASN A 408 15.69 29.65 -100.04
CA ASN A 408 17.10 29.84 -100.34
C ASN A 408 17.56 28.98 -101.55
N LYS A 409 17.13 27.72 -101.61
CA LYS A 409 17.43 26.80 -102.75
C LYS A 409 16.86 27.35 -104.07
N LYS A 410 15.64 27.84 -104.04
CA LYS A 410 15.03 28.44 -105.30
C LYS A 410 15.64 29.76 -105.66
N LEU A 411 16.07 30.56 -104.68
CA LEU A 411 16.75 31.80 -104.88
C LEU A 411 18.16 31.58 -105.50
N THR A 412 18.97 30.70 -105.01
CA THR A 412 20.28 30.36 -105.50
C THR A 412 20.28 29.59 -106.82
N GLY A 413 19.17 28.82 -107.09
CA GLY A 413 18.97 28.08 -108.32
C GLY A 413 18.42 28.93 -109.51
N GLY A 414 18.25 30.21 -109.35
CA GLY A 414 17.76 31.11 -110.40
C GLY A 414 16.28 31.00 -110.78
N GLN A 415 15.50 30.24 -109.95
CA GLN A 415 14.08 29.98 -110.17
C GLN A 415 13.16 31.07 -109.58
N MET A 416 13.40 32.30 -109.92
CA MET A 416 12.73 33.47 -109.32
C MET A 416 11.22 33.50 -109.61
N GLU A 417 10.78 33.09 -110.82
CA GLU A 417 9.37 33.06 -111.16
C GLU A 417 8.56 31.99 -110.35
N GLU A 418 9.16 30.78 -110.14
CA GLU A 418 8.53 29.75 -109.31
C GLU A 418 8.53 30.16 -107.83
N LEU A 419 9.59 30.84 -107.36
CA LEU A 419 9.63 31.39 -106.02
C LEU A 419 8.52 32.42 -105.77
N LEU A 420 8.40 33.40 -106.74
CA LEU A 420 7.33 34.41 -106.65
C LEU A 420 5.91 33.79 -106.71
N LYS A 421 5.72 32.69 -107.52
CA LYS A 421 4.45 32.01 -107.61
C LYS A 421 4.13 31.31 -106.30
N MET A 422 5.14 30.67 -105.67
CA MET A 422 4.98 29.95 -104.39
C MET A 422 4.75 30.89 -103.19
N VAL A 423 5.49 32.03 -103.15
CA VAL A 423 5.31 33.01 -102.06
C VAL A 423 3.99 33.76 -102.18
N ARG A 424 3.45 33.88 -103.43
CA ARG A 424 2.10 34.49 -103.68
C ARG A 424 0.97 33.48 -103.46
N SER A 425 1.24 32.19 -103.58
CA SER A 425 0.22 31.13 -103.28
C SER A 425 -0.01 31.10 -101.78
N ARG A 426 -1.27 30.98 -101.40
CA ARG A 426 -1.71 30.82 -100.02
C ARG A 426 -1.82 29.34 -99.63
N ASP A 427 -1.55 28.41 -100.55
CA ASP A 427 -1.72 26.97 -100.28
C ASP A 427 -0.98 26.44 -99.09
N VAL A 428 0.29 26.89 -98.89
CA VAL A 428 1.13 26.53 -97.76
C VAL A 428 0.52 27.04 -96.43
N LEU A 429 0.15 28.34 -96.49
CA LEU A 429 -0.45 29.01 -95.30
C LEU A 429 -1.78 28.34 -94.88
N ASP A 430 -2.64 28.04 -95.87
CA ASP A 430 -3.95 27.41 -95.63
C ASP A 430 -3.81 25.97 -95.08
N THR A 431 -2.78 25.26 -95.57
CA THR A 431 -2.45 23.94 -95.06
C THR A 431 -1.96 23.97 -93.58
N ASP A 432 -1.05 24.89 -93.29
CA ASP A 432 -0.47 25.11 -91.94
C ASP A 432 -1.55 25.60 -90.95
N LEU A 433 -2.43 26.47 -91.38
CA LEU A 433 -3.58 26.93 -90.58
C LEU A 433 -4.57 25.79 -90.26
N LYS A 434 -4.85 24.95 -91.23
CA LYS A 434 -5.72 23.78 -91.00
C LYS A 434 -5.13 22.82 -89.99
N GLU A 435 -3.84 22.58 -90.06
CA GLU A 435 -3.14 21.75 -89.10
C GLU A 435 -3.06 22.39 -87.70
N LEU A 436 -2.75 23.72 -87.63
CA LEU A 436 -2.78 24.47 -86.36
C LEU A 436 -4.15 24.34 -85.69
N TYR A 437 -5.23 24.53 -86.41
CA TYR A 437 -6.56 24.43 -85.87
C TYR A 437 -6.87 22.98 -85.44
N GLY A 438 -6.47 21.97 -86.21
CA GLY A 438 -6.62 20.58 -85.85
C GLY A 438 -5.88 20.19 -84.55
N ASN A 439 -4.64 20.67 -84.43
CA ASN A 439 -3.84 20.45 -83.20
C ASN A 439 -4.42 21.21 -82.00
N PHE A 440 -4.90 22.45 -82.21
CA PHE A 440 -5.59 23.24 -81.19
C PHE A 440 -6.87 22.53 -80.73
N ASP A 441 -7.72 22.14 -81.66
CA ASP A 441 -9.00 21.49 -81.38
C ASP A 441 -8.78 20.19 -80.59
N THR A 442 -7.80 19.36 -81.00
CA THR A 442 -7.44 18.11 -80.31
C THR A 442 -6.93 18.38 -78.92
N ALA A 443 -6.00 19.30 -78.74
CA ALA A 443 -5.41 19.64 -77.44
C ALA A 443 -6.47 20.24 -76.50
N PHE A 444 -7.32 21.14 -77.05
CA PHE A 444 -8.39 21.76 -76.28
C PHE A 444 -9.43 20.77 -75.79
N LEU A 445 -9.93 19.88 -76.69
CA LEU A 445 -10.93 18.88 -76.33
C LEU A 445 -10.36 17.77 -75.45
N HIS A 446 -9.04 17.57 -75.44
CA HIS A 446 -8.42 16.70 -74.46
C HIS A 446 -8.45 17.33 -73.06
N LEU A 447 -8.32 18.66 -72.96
CA LEU A 447 -8.44 19.41 -71.69
C LEU A 447 -9.90 19.53 -71.21
N PHE A 448 -10.78 19.72 -72.18
CA PHE A 448 -12.22 19.95 -71.93
C PHE A 448 -13.07 19.01 -72.80
N PRO A 449 -13.10 17.71 -72.48
CA PRO A 449 -13.81 16.70 -73.31
C PRO A 449 -15.28 17.01 -73.54
N ASP A 450 -15.95 17.55 -72.53
CA ASP A 450 -17.38 17.86 -72.56
C ASP A 450 -17.71 19.26 -73.05
N PHE A 451 -16.70 20.01 -73.53
CA PHE A 451 -16.89 21.44 -73.89
C PHE A 451 -18.03 21.65 -74.87
N VAL A 452 -18.06 20.92 -75.95
CA VAL A 452 -19.08 21.11 -77.00
C VAL A 452 -20.49 20.82 -76.46
N GLY A 453 -20.65 19.78 -75.64
CA GLY A 453 -21.90 19.44 -74.99
C GLY A 453 -22.37 20.53 -74.03
N LYS A 454 -21.48 20.94 -73.09
CA LYS A 454 -21.79 21.99 -72.11
C LYS A 454 -21.96 23.37 -72.75
N PHE A 455 -21.22 23.67 -73.82
CA PHE A 455 -21.41 24.91 -74.58
C PHE A 455 -22.82 24.94 -75.25
N ASN A 456 -23.25 23.81 -75.82
CA ASN A 456 -24.60 23.70 -76.44
C ASN A 456 -25.69 23.78 -75.37
N GLU A 457 -25.48 23.42 -74.14
CA GLU A 457 -26.41 23.66 -73.02
C GLU A 457 -26.66 25.15 -72.74
N LEU A 458 -25.68 26.01 -73.04
CA LEU A 458 -25.80 27.48 -72.90
C LEU A 458 -26.56 28.12 -74.06
N LEU A 459 -26.85 27.38 -75.15
CA LEU A 459 -27.59 27.84 -76.32
C LEU A 459 -29.02 27.39 -76.30
N GLN A 460 -29.93 28.17 -76.95
CA GLN A 460 -31.33 27.80 -77.17
C GLN A 460 -31.39 26.47 -77.93
N PRO A 461 -32.35 25.56 -77.64
CA PRO A 461 -32.39 24.22 -78.23
C PRO A 461 -32.38 24.18 -79.75
N LYS A 462 -32.98 25.20 -80.40
CA LYS A 462 -33.00 25.34 -81.85
C LYS A 462 -31.72 25.91 -82.46
N GLU A 463 -30.87 26.48 -81.67
CA GLU A 463 -29.66 27.17 -82.06
C GLU A 463 -28.38 26.43 -81.70
N ARG A 464 -28.50 25.18 -81.26
CA ARG A 464 -27.34 24.32 -80.86
C ARG A 464 -26.48 24.06 -82.10
N ILE A 465 -25.14 24.14 -81.83
CA ILE A 465 -24.13 23.93 -82.87
C ILE A 465 -24.01 22.41 -83.13
N ILE A 466 -24.26 22.02 -84.39
CA ILE A 466 -24.05 20.68 -84.89
C ILE A 466 -22.80 20.69 -85.78
N LEU A 467 -21.82 19.92 -85.39
CA LEU A 467 -20.53 19.79 -86.09
C LEU A 467 -20.69 18.86 -87.32
N ARG A 468 -19.89 19.15 -88.37
CA ARG A 468 -19.83 18.27 -89.54
C ARG A 468 -19.07 16.99 -89.24
N LYS A 469 -19.29 15.92 -90.01
CA LYS A 469 -18.55 14.68 -89.80
C LYS A 469 -17.07 14.90 -89.99
N GLY A 470 -16.29 14.64 -88.90
CA GLY A 470 -14.82 14.82 -88.80
C GLY A 470 -14.34 16.23 -88.38
N GLU A 471 -15.24 17.15 -88.08
CA GLU A 471 -14.96 18.47 -87.54
C GLU A 471 -14.98 18.37 -85.97
N LEU A 472 -13.87 18.77 -85.38
CA LEU A 472 -13.75 18.74 -83.88
C LEU A 472 -14.35 20.02 -83.25
N LEU A 473 -14.00 21.20 -83.82
CA LEU A 473 -14.57 22.47 -83.44
C LEU A 473 -14.80 23.29 -84.72
N ASN A 474 -15.90 24.03 -84.81
CA ASN A 474 -16.09 25.02 -85.86
C ASN A 474 -15.54 26.41 -85.41
N THR A 475 -15.56 27.41 -86.29
CA THR A 475 -15.03 28.74 -85.98
C THR A 475 -15.70 29.37 -84.76
N GLU A 476 -17.05 29.22 -84.64
CA GLU A 476 -17.76 29.73 -83.44
C GLU A 476 -17.26 29.11 -82.16
N LEU A 477 -17.11 27.78 -82.10
CA LEU A 477 -16.63 27.05 -80.96
C LEU A 477 -15.15 27.34 -80.66
N ARG A 478 -14.26 27.53 -81.69
CA ARG A 478 -12.85 27.88 -81.47
C ARG A 478 -12.71 29.26 -80.81
N ILE A 479 -13.57 30.23 -81.19
CA ILE A 479 -13.57 31.55 -80.54
C ILE A 479 -13.86 31.38 -79.05
N PHE A 480 -14.86 30.63 -78.66
CA PHE A 480 -15.23 30.43 -77.27
C PHE A 480 -14.31 29.43 -76.54
N ALA A 481 -13.64 28.56 -77.28
CA ALA A 481 -12.59 27.73 -76.73
C ALA A 481 -11.34 28.59 -76.30
N LEU A 482 -11.02 29.59 -77.12
CA LEU A 482 -9.96 30.54 -76.74
C LEU A 482 -10.37 31.39 -75.53
N ILE A 483 -11.64 31.84 -75.47
CA ILE A 483 -12.15 32.56 -74.28
C ILE A 483 -12.12 31.64 -73.05
N ARG A 484 -12.43 30.36 -73.18
CA ARG A 484 -12.33 29.39 -72.09
C ARG A 484 -10.91 29.22 -71.57
N LEU A 485 -9.89 29.35 -72.44
CA LEU A 485 -8.48 29.35 -72.09
C LEU A 485 -7.97 30.69 -71.51
N GLY A 486 -8.85 31.70 -71.38
CA GLY A 486 -8.50 33.02 -70.87
C GLY A 486 -8.00 34.03 -71.94
N ILE A 487 -8.14 33.69 -73.24
CA ILE A 487 -7.86 34.59 -74.38
C ILE A 487 -9.19 35.21 -74.78
N ASP A 488 -9.59 36.29 -74.12
CA ASP A 488 -10.90 36.94 -74.33
C ASP A 488 -10.83 38.21 -75.14
N ASP A 489 -9.62 38.72 -75.39
CA ASP A 489 -9.40 39.87 -76.26
C ASP A 489 -9.70 39.54 -77.76
N SER A 490 -10.59 40.31 -78.37
CA SER A 490 -11.03 40.02 -79.74
C SER A 490 -9.89 40.26 -80.75
N SER A 491 -8.90 41.09 -80.46
CA SER A 491 -7.73 41.32 -81.34
C SER A 491 -6.80 40.11 -81.32
N GLN A 492 -6.55 39.52 -80.12
CA GLN A 492 -5.75 38.30 -79.97
C GLN A 492 -6.46 37.10 -80.63
N ILE A 493 -7.77 36.95 -80.45
CA ILE A 493 -8.57 35.88 -81.07
C ILE A 493 -8.55 36.03 -82.61
N ALA A 494 -8.67 37.27 -83.12
CA ALA A 494 -8.60 37.60 -84.57
C ALA A 494 -7.22 37.27 -85.14
N GLU A 495 -6.16 37.56 -84.43
CA GLU A 495 -4.79 37.25 -84.83
C GLU A 495 -4.60 35.71 -84.90
N PHE A 496 -5.05 34.97 -83.84
CA PHE A 496 -4.91 33.53 -83.79
C PHE A 496 -5.72 32.83 -84.91
N LEU A 497 -6.95 33.26 -85.14
CA LEU A 497 -7.82 32.67 -86.14
C LEU A 497 -7.69 33.24 -87.54
N ARG A 498 -6.80 34.25 -87.75
CA ARG A 498 -6.55 34.93 -89.01
C ARG A 498 -7.83 35.51 -89.64
N TYR A 499 -8.70 36.07 -88.80
CA TYR A 499 -9.85 36.83 -89.18
C TYR A 499 -9.69 38.31 -88.87
N SER A 500 -10.54 39.16 -89.44
CA SER A 500 -10.61 40.56 -89.02
C SER A 500 -11.24 40.68 -87.63
N VAL A 501 -10.80 41.67 -86.84
CA VAL A 501 -11.38 41.91 -85.48
C VAL A 501 -12.90 42.12 -85.59
N ASN A 502 -13.39 42.74 -86.60
CA ASN A 502 -14.83 42.91 -86.87
C ASN A 502 -15.52 41.58 -87.09
N THR A 503 -14.85 40.61 -87.73
CA THR A 503 -15.42 39.24 -87.94
C THR A 503 -15.57 38.55 -86.63
N ILE A 504 -14.60 38.61 -85.73
CA ILE A 504 -14.67 38.00 -84.37
C ILE A 504 -15.79 38.68 -83.57
N TYR A 505 -15.90 39.99 -83.57
CA TYR A 505 -17.02 40.67 -82.91
C TYR A 505 -18.40 40.16 -83.41
N ASN A 506 -18.54 39.98 -84.71
CA ASN A 506 -19.77 39.51 -85.30
C ASN A 506 -20.10 38.06 -84.87
N TYR A 507 -19.09 37.16 -84.82
CA TYR A 507 -19.31 35.77 -84.34
C TYR A 507 -19.68 35.79 -82.86
N ARG A 508 -18.98 36.56 -82.05
CA ARG A 508 -19.30 36.65 -80.60
C ARG A 508 -20.72 37.19 -80.40
N ALA A 509 -21.09 38.27 -81.08
CA ALA A 509 -22.42 38.84 -80.98
C ALA A 509 -23.49 37.87 -81.45
N LYS A 510 -23.26 37.14 -82.56
CA LYS A 510 -24.15 36.17 -83.12
C LYS A 510 -24.45 35.01 -82.18
N VAL A 511 -23.40 34.47 -81.55
CA VAL A 511 -23.54 33.37 -80.61
C VAL A 511 -24.21 33.82 -79.33
N LYS A 512 -23.81 34.99 -78.77
CA LYS A 512 -24.44 35.56 -77.57
C LYS A 512 -25.94 35.79 -77.76
N ASN A 513 -26.41 36.13 -78.99
CA ASN A 513 -27.80 36.32 -79.27
C ASN A 513 -28.58 34.97 -79.31
N LYS A 514 -27.90 33.85 -79.43
CA LYS A 514 -28.45 32.49 -79.43
C LYS A 514 -28.42 31.86 -78.04
N ALA A 515 -27.88 32.52 -77.05
CA ALA A 515 -27.76 31.99 -75.70
C ALA A 515 -29.10 31.92 -74.96
N CYS A 516 -29.21 30.98 -74.08
CA CYS A 516 -30.37 30.86 -73.18
C CYS A 516 -30.10 31.59 -71.84
N VAL A 517 -28.85 32.09 -71.63
CA VAL A 517 -28.42 32.90 -70.47
C VAL A 517 -28.28 34.36 -70.86
N SER A 518 -28.14 35.26 -69.88
CA SER A 518 -27.90 36.68 -70.13
C SER A 518 -26.69 36.90 -71.07
N ARG A 519 -26.84 37.86 -72.03
CA ARG A 519 -25.80 38.16 -73.00
C ARG A 519 -24.45 38.58 -72.35
N ASP A 520 -24.53 39.24 -71.19
CA ASP A 520 -23.34 39.70 -70.46
C ASP A 520 -22.69 38.56 -69.65
N ASP A 521 -23.47 37.59 -69.18
CA ASP A 521 -22.99 36.46 -68.41
C ASP A 521 -22.50 35.29 -69.28
N PHE A 522 -22.80 35.27 -70.57
CA PHE A 522 -22.53 34.13 -71.46
C PHE A 522 -21.06 33.72 -71.46
N GLU A 523 -20.15 34.69 -71.62
CA GLU A 523 -18.71 34.42 -71.66
C GLU A 523 -18.21 33.96 -70.29
N THR A 524 -18.76 34.51 -69.21
CA THR A 524 -18.44 34.07 -67.85
C THR A 524 -18.88 32.62 -67.62
N CYS A 525 -20.06 32.22 -68.18
CA CYS A 525 -20.54 30.83 -68.14
C CYS A 525 -19.61 29.93 -68.98
N VAL A 526 -19.17 30.37 -70.16
CA VAL A 526 -18.23 29.61 -70.99
C VAL A 526 -16.88 29.40 -70.25
N MET A 527 -16.35 30.42 -69.56
CA MET A 527 -15.13 30.32 -68.79
C MET A 527 -15.21 29.30 -67.63
N LYS A 528 -16.41 29.01 -67.14
CA LYS A 528 -16.66 28.02 -66.05
C LYS A 528 -16.87 26.60 -66.54
N ILE A 529 -16.94 26.31 -67.84
CA ILE A 529 -17.07 24.98 -68.40
C ILE A 529 -15.84 24.14 -67.97
N ARG A 530 -16.07 23.07 -67.23
CA ARG A 530 -15.02 22.15 -66.80
C ARG A 530 -15.00 20.93 -67.71
#